data_9e15d5f81cb914a33ee0b277a39739e4
#
_entry.id   9e15d5f81cb914a33ee0b277a39739e4
#
_cell.length_a   1.000
_cell.length_b   1.000
_cell.length_c   1.000
_cell.angle_alpha   90.00
_cell.angle_beta   90.00
_cell.angle_gamma   90.00
#
_symmetry.space_group_name_H-M   'P 1'
#
loop_
_entity.id
_entity.type
_entity.pdbx_description
1 polymer ?
#
loop_
_entity_poly.entity_id
_entity_poly.type
_entity_poly.pdbx_seq_one_letter_code
_entity_poly.pdbx_strand_id
1 'polypeptide(L)'
;MTLEIAQKRTIKLLKSSTPKEKLNKFVKGYVPTHYKRLSISMEKAIELAIIGATESLAYYGDRLYFTQALLMGAVVSGEYDNIIVVTPSQYGKSWLSSRIAVWLADHNRRCYVAGGKKDTTDIIMQHVTDTLQTVDESIARKLLEPVDKLERLQTGLSKRKISFSGGGSIEGISLGEHFKGNKSGNQAIGRGGDYIIDESAFVSNETYAELGRRNFANVDGKNYLSFEISNPHNKGRFYDKLTQENIPKGMLVVWADVRTAFEEDRVKSIEQVISSEFFQNKSTCQRYFLCELPDENEDGMFGTPQTEEEHTEKNWEYFLGVDSAYKGKDKIKATLSALDAQGQVHVIDTIEIEKGDWQDGVTSKKIITQLLMIIEHFEVKGVCDDVGYGVYIVQGLAHINADFELHGINFGAGTTKERVEKNHYSAKYGANKRAEMHIDLQENIDNRNIFFTEKVYEEVIDELVLVSSKIKSNGKTAIVPKEEIKAKLGHSPDTLDSVLLSLHAIILYKLNERFYIYS
;
A
#
# COMPACT_ATOMS: atom_id res chain seq x y z
N MET A 1 -22.82 31.36 -14.54
CA MET A 1 -24.17 30.78 -14.41
C MET A 1 -24.34 30.38 -12.97
N THR A 2 -25.37 30.84 -12.25
CA THR A 2 -25.51 30.52 -10.84
C THR A 2 -25.90 29.05 -10.62
N LEU A 3 -25.49 28.44 -9.51
CA LEU A 3 -25.85 27.07 -9.12
C LEU A 3 -27.37 26.81 -9.25
N GLU A 4 -28.17 27.80 -8.95
CA GLU A 4 -29.63 27.77 -8.98
C GLU A 4 -30.19 27.65 -10.42
N ILE A 5 -29.52 28.22 -11.43
CA ILE A 5 -29.91 28.12 -12.84
C ILE A 5 -29.55 26.74 -13.39
N ALA A 6 -28.40 26.17 -12.99
CA ALA A 6 -28.00 24.81 -13.34
C ALA A 6 -29.01 23.80 -12.76
N GLN A 7 -29.38 23.95 -11.50
CA GLN A 7 -30.39 23.10 -10.82
C GLN A 7 -31.77 23.19 -11.48
N LYS A 8 -32.24 24.39 -11.84
CA LYS A 8 -33.54 24.58 -12.51
C LYS A 8 -33.57 23.97 -13.93
N ARG A 9 -32.47 24.05 -14.70
CA ARG A 9 -32.34 23.38 -16.01
C ARG A 9 -32.39 21.87 -15.87
N THR A 10 -31.71 21.31 -14.87
CA THR A 10 -31.66 19.89 -14.58
C THR A 10 -33.02 19.33 -14.20
N ILE A 11 -33.77 20.01 -13.32
CA ILE A 11 -35.14 19.61 -12.92
C ILE A 11 -36.10 19.59 -14.11
N LYS A 12 -35.93 20.51 -15.08
CA LYS A 12 -36.73 20.54 -16.28
C LYS A 12 -36.44 19.39 -17.25
N LEU A 13 -35.17 18.92 -17.28
CA LEU A 13 -34.76 17.76 -18.09
C LEU A 13 -35.26 16.44 -17.48
N LEU A 14 -35.29 16.31 -16.16
CA LEU A 14 -35.76 15.11 -15.46
C LEU A 14 -37.27 14.84 -15.61
N LYS A 15 -38.06 15.87 -15.85
CA LYS A 15 -39.54 15.75 -15.98
C LYS A 15 -40.07 15.23 -17.32
N SER A 16 -39.23 14.95 -18.31
CA SER A 16 -39.70 14.83 -19.70
C SER A 16 -39.44 13.51 -20.45
N SER A 17 -39.09 12.36 -19.83
CA SER A 17 -39.11 11.00 -20.45
C SER A 17 -38.30 9.99 -19.63
N THR A 18 -38.38 8.67 -19.95
CA THR A 18 -37.74 7.55 -19.22
C THR A 18 -36.22 7.75 -19.03
N PRO A 19 -35.71 7.69 -17.80
CA PRO A 19 -34.34 8.11 -17.47
C PRO A 19 -33.24 7.33 -18.22
N LYS A 20 -33.48 6.06 -18.54
CA LYS A 20 -32.47 5.15 -19.10
C LYS A 20 -32.13 5.44 -20.58
N GLU A 21 -33.10 5.76 -21.39
CA GLU A 21 -32.91 6.08 -22.81
C GLU A 21 -32.20 7.42 -23.03
N LYS A 22 -32.39 8.37 -22.11
CA LYS A 22 -31.70 9.65 -22.15
C LYS A 22 -30.25 9.53 -21.76
N LEU A 23 -29.96 8.70 -20.76
CA LEU A 23 -28.62 8.55 -20.23
C LEU A 23 -27.64 8.06 -21.30
N ASN A 24 -28.04 7.08 -22.12
CA ASN A 24 -27.21 6.53 -23.20
C ASN A 24 -26.81 7.57 -24.28
N LYS A 25 -27.49 8.73 -24.33
CA LYS A 25 -27.09 9.82 -25.21
C LYS A 25 -25.98 10.70 -24.63
N PHE A 26 -25.84 10.72 -23.32
CA PHE A 26 -24.95 11.64 -22.59
C PHE A 26 -23.74 10.95 -21.97
N VAL A 27 -23.81 9.64 -21.64
CA VAL A 27 -22.69 8.88 -21.10
C VAL A 27 -21.98 8.06 -22.16
N LYS A 28 -20.73 7.71 -21.92
CA LYS A 28 -19.97 6.68 -22.64
C LYS A 28 -20.33 5.31 -22.06
N GLY A 29 -20.39 4.28 -22.94
CA GLY A 29 -20.65 2.91 -22.50
C GLY A 29 -22.06 2.71 -21.93
N TYR A 30 -22.18 1.86 -20.92
CA TYR A 30 -23.46 1.41 -20.38
C TYR A 30 -23.60 1.74 -18.89
N VAL A 31 -24.83 1.61 -18.38
CA VAL A 31 -25.13 1.73 -16.95
C VAL A 31 -24.73 0.42 -16.26
N PRO A 32 -23.77 0.42 -15.33
CA PRO A 32 -23.40 -0.79 -14.62
C PRO A 32 -24.48 -1.20 -13.62
N THR A 33 -24.58 -2.48 -13.39
CA THR A 33 -25.45 -3.06 -12.36
C THR A 33 -24.66 -3.51 -11.14
N HIS A 34 -23.36 -3.72 -11.31
CA HIS A 34 -22.46 -4.16 -10.27
C HIS A 34 -21.68 -3.00 -9.64
N TYR A 35 -21.82 -2.88 -8.33
CA TYR A 35 -20.95 -2.13 -7.43
C TYR A 35 -20.66 -3.00 -6.19
N LYS A 36 -19.47 -2.97 -5.67
CA LYS A 36 -19.20 -3.59 -4.36
C LYS A 36 -20.00 -2.89 -3.26
N ARG A 37 -20.11 -1.57 -3.36
CA ARG A 37 -20.97 -0.77 -2.51
C ARG A 37 -21.43 0.49 -3.24
N LEU A 38 -22.72 0.77 -3.14
CA LEU A 38 -23.32 2.02 -3.55
C LEU A 38 -24.31 2.43 -2.46
N SER A 39 -24.07 3.55 -1.78
CA SER A 39 -24.86 3.96 -0.62
C SER A 39 -26.22 4.60 -0.95
N ILE A 40 -26.54 4.66 -2.23
CA ILE A 40 -27.82 5.19 -2.76
C ILE A 40 -28.51 4.16 -3.66
N SER A 41 -29.79 4.34 -3.92
CA SER A 41 -30.48 3.49 -4.89
C SER A 41 -29.94 3.72 -6.30
N MET A 42 -30.10 2.71 -7.18
CA MET A 42 -29.69 2.84 -8.59
C MET A 42 -30.50 3.94 -9.31
N GLU A 43 -31.74 4.17 -8.94
CA GLU A 43 -32.56 5.25 -9.46
C GLU A 43 -31.96 6.62 -9.14
N LYS A 44 -31.52 6.83 -7.89
CA LYS A 44 -30.83 8.06 -7.49
C LYS A 44 -29.47 8.19 -8.17
N ALA A 45 -28.75 7.09 -8.36
CA ALA A 45 -27.48 7.07 -9.10
C ALA A 45 -27.68 7.50 -10.58
N ILE A 46 -28.75 7.02 -11.23
CA ILE A 46 -29.11 7.41 -12.59
C ILE A 46 -29.47 8.91 -12.65
N GLU A 47 -30.24 9.41 -11.70
CA GLU A 47 -30.57 10.83 -11.59
C GLU A 47 -29.29 11.69 -11.52
N LEU A 48 -28.39 11.37 -10.61
CA LEU A 48 -27.12 12.07 -10.46
C LEU A 48 -26.24 11.95 -11.72
N ALA A 49 -26.18 10.77 -12.34
CA ALA A 49 -25.41 10.58 -13.56
C ALA A 49 -25.95 11.43 -14.73
N ILE A 50 -27.26 11.63 -14.83
CA ILE A 50 -27.86 12.56 -15.83
C ILE A 50 -27.40 13.99 -15.54
N ILE A 51 -27.44 14.43 -14.29
CA ILE A 51 -26.98 15.76 -13.86
C ILE A 51 -25.52 15.96 -14.28
N GLY A 52 -24.63 15.05 -13.86
CA GLY A 52 -23.21 15.17 -14.10
C GLY A 52 -22.82 15.05 -15.57
N ALA A 53 -23.45 14.13 -16.31
CA ALA A 53 -23.19 13.98 -17.75
C ALA A 53 -23.63 15.22 -18.54
N THR A 54 -24.77 15.77 -18.19
CA THR A 54 -25.28 16.98 -18.85
C THR A 54 -24.40 18.19 -18.56
N GLU A 55 -23.99 18.36 -17.32
CA GLU A 55 -23.10 19.45 -16.89
C GLU A 55 -21.72 19.31 -17.53
N SER A 56 -21.13 18.11 -17.52
CA SER A 56 -19.82 17.87 -18.13
C SER A 56 -19.83 18.13 -19.65
N LEU A 57 -20.86 17.68 -20.34
CA LEU A 57 -21.00 17.93 -21.77
C LEU A 57 -21.17 19.43 -22.09
N ALA A 58 -21.96 20.15 -21.30
CA ALA A 58 -22.18 21.58 -21.47
C ALA A 58 -20.96 22.43 -21.11
N TYR A 59 -20.19 21.99 -20.13
CA TYR A 59 -19.09 22.76 -19.55
C TYR A 59 -17.73 22.45 -20.17
N TYR A 60 -17.45 21.17 -20.44
CA TYR A 60 -16.16 20.68 -20.96
C TYR A 60 -16.26 20.11 -22.39
N GLY A 61 -17.45 19.89 -22.91
CA GLY A 61 -17.64 19.10 -24.13
C GLY A 61 -17.38 17.59 -23.96
N ASP A 62 -17.15 17.15 -22.72
CA ASP A 62 -16.74 15.78 -22.41
C ASP A 62 -17.94 14.87 -22.13
N ARG A 63 -17.95 13.69 -22.75
CA ARG A 63 -18.84 12.60 -22.36
C ARG A 63 -18.16 11.74 -21.29
N LEU A 64 -18.81 11.60 -20.15
CA LEU A 64 -18.35 10.81 -19.03
C LEU A 64 -18.86 9.37 -19.11
N TYR A 65 -18.13 8.42 -18.52
CA TYR A 65 -18.71 7.11 -18.19
C TYR A 65 -19.67 7.24 -17.01
N PHE A 66 -20.55 6.26 -16.81
CA PHE A 66 -21.63 6.35 -15.84
C PHE A 66 -21.15 6.72 -14.42
N THR A 67 -20.16 5.99 -13.87
CA THR A 67 -19.65 6.29 -12.53
C THR A 67 -19.01 7.69 -12.44
N GLN A 68 -18.29 8.12 -13.47
CA GLN A 68 -17.75 9.49 -13.51
C GLN A 68 -18.88 10.54 -13.56
N ALA A 69 -19.91 10.27 -14.31
CA ALA A 69 -21.09 11.14 -14.40
C ALA A 69 -21.86 11.19 -13.08
N LEU A 70 -22.04 10.04 -12.41
CA LEU A 70 -22.61 9.93 -11.07
C LEU A 70 -21.85 10.81 -10.07
N LEU A 71 -20.52 10.72 -10.05
CA LEU A 71 -19.67 11.48 -9.12
C LEU A 71 -19.71 12.99 -9.41
N MET A 72 -19.62 13.37 -10.69
CA MET A 72 -19.77 14.77 -11.09
C MET A 72 -21.17 15.30 -10.72
N GLY A 73 -22.22 14.52 -10.92
CA GLY A 73 -23.59 14.88 -10.56
C GLY A 73 -23.80 15.01 -9.05
N ALA A 74 -23.15 14.17 -8.25
CA ALA A 74 -23.19 14.30 -6.81
C ALA A 74 -22.58 15.62 -6.31
N VAL A 75 -21.49 16.06 -6.95
CA VAL A 75 -20.87 17.37 -6.66
C VAL A 75 -21.78 18.53 -7.11
N VAL A 76 -22.27 18.46 -8.34
CA VAL A 76 -23.13 19.51 -8.96
C VAL A 76 -24.46 19.68 -8.22
N SER A 77 -25.05 18.58 -7.74
CA SER A 77 -26.32 18.61 -7.00
C SER A 77 -26.20 19.37 -5.67
N GLY A 78 -25.03 19.35 -5.06
CA GLY A 78 -24.81 19.90 -3.71
C GLY A 78 -25.53 19.15 -2.59
N GLU A 79 -26.07 17.95 -2.88
CA GLU A 79 -26.74 17.10 -1.88
C GLU A 79 -25.75 16.38 -0.96
N TYR A 80 -24.50 16.24 -1.40
CA TYR A 80 -23.46 15.51 -0.70
C TYR A 80 -22.28 16.43 -0.39
N ASP A 81 -21.91 16.48 0.88
CA ASP A 81 -20.73 17.20 1.37
C ASP A 81 -19.54 16.28 1.67
N ASN A 82 -19.78 14.96 1.65
CA ASN A 82 -18.76 13.94 1.87
C ASN A 82 -18.92 12.80 0.83
N ILE A 83 -17.97 12.69 -0.10
CA ILE A 83 -18.02 11.69 -1.17
C ILE A 83 -16.80 10.80 -1.06
N ILE A 84 -17.02 9.52 -0.79
CA ILE A 84 -15.98 8.50 -0.64
C ILE A 84 -16.01 7.56 -1.84
N VAL A 85 -14.88 7.46 -2.54
CA VAL A 85 -14.81 6.76 -3.82
C VAL A 85 -13.68 5.74 -3.83
N VAL A 86 -14.01 4.50 -4.16
CA VAL A 86 -13.05 3.46 -4.52
C VAL A 86 -13.31 3.05 -5.96
N THR A 87 -12.28 3.11 -6.79
CA THR A 87 -12.32 2.66 -8.19
C THR A 87 -11.01 1.97 -8.58
N PRO A 88 -11.04 1.10 -9.61
CA PRO A 88 -9.84 0.45 -10.11
C PRO A 88 -8.75 1.43 -10.55
N SER A 89 -7.53 0.94 -10.70
CA SER A 89 -6.46 1.69 -11.35
C SER A 89 -6.86 2.06 -12.78
N GLN A 90 -6.34 3.18 -13.27
CA GLN A 90 -6.63 3.75 -14.60
C GLN A 90 -8.12 4.08 -14.87
N TYR A 91 -8.92 4.21 -13.82
CA TYR A 91 -10.32 4.61 -13.93
C TYR A 91 -10.51 6.10 -14.24
N GLY A 92 -9.44 6.86 -14.36
CA GLY A 92 -9.46 8.31 -14.61
C GLY A 92 -9.79 9.12 -13.35
N LYS A 93 -9.32 8.67 -12.19
CA LYS A 93 -9.48 9.36 -10.89
C LYS A 93 -8.99 10.80 -10.93
N SER A 94 -7.70 10.99 -11.20
CA SER A 94 -7.05 12.31 -11.21
C SER A 94 -7.61 13.22 -12.32
N TRP A 95 -7.98 12.62 -13.45
CA TRP A 95 -8.65 13.35 -14.55
C TRP A 95 -10.04 13.89 -14.13
N LEU A 96 -10.86 13.08 -13.44
CA LEU A 96 -12.17 13.54 -12.94
C LEU A 96 -11.99 14.57 -11.82
N SER A 97 -11.06 14.34 -10.91
CA SER A 97 -10.70 15.25 -9.80
C SER A 97 -10.35 16.66 -10.31
N SER A 98 -9.60 16.75 -11.40
CA SER A 98 -9.24 18.04 -12.02
C SER A 98 -10.47 18.79 -12.54
N ARG A 99 -11.42 18.09 -13.17
CA ARG A 99 -12.66 18.71 -13.69
C ARG A 99 -13.55 19.19 -12.56
N ILE A 100 -13.71 18.40 -11.51
CA ILE A 100 -14.43 18.80 -10.31
C ILE A 100 -13.79 20.06 -9.71
N ALA A 101 -12.47 20.11 -9.60
CA ALA A 101 -11.74 21.26 -9.06
C ALA A 101 -11.99 22.54 -9.88
N VAL A 102 -11.90 22.45 -11.22
CA VAL A 102 -12.15 23.58 -12.12
C VAL A 102 -13.61 24.05 -12.02
N TRP A 103 -14.56 23.11 -12.00
CA TRP A 103 -15.97 23.43 -11.85
C TRP A 103 -16.26 24.16 -10.53
N LEU A 104 -15.75 23.65 -9.41
CA LEU A 104 -15.91 24.28 -8.09
C LEU A 104 -15.33 25.70 -8.06
N ALA A 105 -14.13 25.89 -8.59
CA ALA A 105 -13.47 27.18 -8.59
C ALA A 105 -14.19 28.21 -9.49
N ASP A 106 -14.70 27.82 -10.67
CA ASP A 106 -15.51 28.68 -11.52
C ASP A 106 -16.85 29.07 -10.87
N HIS A 107 -17.34 28.25 -9.94
CA HIS A 107 -18.53 28.53 -9.12
C HIS A 107 -18.20 29.25 -7.80
N ASN A 108 -17.08 29.99 -7.78
CA ASN A 108 -16.64 30.84 -6.67
C ASN A 108 -16.31 30.07 -5.37
N ARG A 109 -15.91 28.80 -5.49
CA ARG A 109 -15.49 27.99 -4.34
C ARG A 109 -13.97 27.93 -4.27
N ARG A 110 -13.44 27.84 -3.03
CA ARG A 110 -12.02 27.58 -2.81
C ARG A 110 -11.82 26.08 -2.75
N CYS A 111 -11.08 25.53 -3.70
CA CYS A 111 -10.82 24.11 -3.82
C CYS A 111 -9.34 23.81 -3.53
N TYR A 112 -9.09 22.88 -2.62
CA TYR A 112 -7.77 22.35 -2.32
C TYR A 112 -7.67 20.95 -2.93
N VAL A 113 -6.71 20.80 -3.83
CA VAL A 113 -6.39 19.50 -4.45
C VAL A 113 -5.20 18.92 -3.70
N ALA A 114 -5.38 17.73 -3.16
CA ALA A 114 -4.41 17.09 -2.29
C ALA A 114 -4.14 15.64 -2.72
N GLY A 115 -2.90 15.19 -2.53
CA GLY A 115 -2.52 13.80 -2.66
C GLY A 115 -1.82 13.30 -1.39
N GLY A 116 -1.88 12.00 -1.16
CA GLY A 116 -1.12 11.34 -0.09
C GLY A 116 0.39 11.50 -0.26
N LYS A 117 0.85 11.80 -1.49
CA LYS A 117 2.24 12.10 -1.84
C LYS A 117 2.32 13.39 -2.65
N LYS A 118 3.49 14.04 -2.63
CA LYS A 118 3.73 15.28 -3.40
C LYS A 118 3.50 15.07 -4.90
N ASP A 119 4.00 13.97 -5.43
CA ASP A 119 3.93 13.66 -6.87
C ASP A 119 2.49 13.47 -7.34
N THR A 120 1.62 12.88 -6.51
CA THR A 120 0.18 12.74 -6.80
C THR A 120 -0.49 14.11 -6.93
N THR A 121 -0.17 15.06 -6.04
CA THR A 121 -0.68 16.43 -6.13
C THR A 121 -0.24 17.12 -7.41
N ASP A 122 1.03 16.95 -7.81
CA ASP A 122 1.57 17.56 -9.02
C ASP A 122 0.90 16.99 -10.30
N ILE A 123 0.60 15.68 -10.33
CA ILE A 123 -0.15 15.04 -11.41
C ILE A 123 -1.57 15.64 -11.55
N ILE A 124 -2.29 15.81 -10.43
CA ILE A 124 -3.64 16.39 -10.50
C ILE A 124 -3.57 17.86 -10.95
N MET A 125 -2.61 18.63 -10.46
CA MET A 125 -2.43 20.02 -10.88
C MET A 125 -2.06 20.13 -12.37
N GLN A 126 -1.31 19.16 -12.92
CA GLN A 126 -1.09 19.08 -14.37
C GLN A 126 -2.42 18.84 -15.11
N HIS A 127 -3.26 17.89 -14.67
CA HIS A 127 -4.57 17.68 -15.25
C HIS A 127 -5.50 18.90 -15.10
N VAL A 128 -5.39 19.68 -14.03
CA VAL A 128 -6.09 20.96 -13.87
C VAL A 128 -5.66 21.93 -14.98
N THR A 129 -4.35 22.05 -15.20
CA THR A 129 -3.79 22.92 -16.25
C THR A 129 -4.27 22.49 -17.63
N ASP A 130 -4.20 21.18 -17.96
CA ASP A 130 -4.68 20.62 -19.22
C ASP A 130 -6.18 20.87 -19.40
N THR A 131 -6.98 20.72 -18.33
CA THR A 131 -8.40 21.01 -18.34
C THR A 131 -8.68 22.48 -18.67
N LEU A 132 -7.94 23.42 -18.06
CA LEU A 132 -8.09 24.85 -18.29
C LEU A 132 -7.68 25.29 -19.70
N GLN A 133 -6.82 24.53 -20.37
CA GLN A 133 -6.47 24.77 -21.78
C GLN A 133 -7.57 24.34 -22.75
N THR A 134 -8.46 23.45 -22.33
CA THR A 134 -9.52 22.87 -23.18
C THR A 134 -10.91 23.42 -22.89
N VAL A 135 -11.10 24.18 -21.81
CA VAL A 135 -12.40 24.79 -21.48
C VAL A 135 -12.77 25.93 -22.43
N ASP A 136 -14.07 26.24 -22.46
CA ASP A 136 -14.59 27.35 -23.21
C ASP A 136 -13.88 28.67 -22.86
N GLU A 137 -13.74 29.55 -23.88
CA GLU A 137 -13.09 30.85 -23.73
C GLU A 137 -13.74 31.73 -22.65
N SER A 138 -15.05 31.55 -22.41
CA SER A 138 -15.76 32.27 -21.35
C SER A 138 -15.28 31.92 -19.95
N ILE A 139 -14.79 30.71 -19.75
CA ILE A 139 -14.21 30.25 -18.48
C ILE A 139 -12.76 30.72 -18.39
N ALA A 140 -12.00 30.58 -19.48
CA ALA A 140 -10.61 31.02 -19.57
C ALA A 140 -10.49 32.54 -19.28
N ARG A 141 -11.46 33.37 -19.71
CA ARG A 141 -11.51 34.81 -19.41
C ARG A 141 -11.72 35.14 -17.92
N LYS A 142 -12.22 34.20 -17.11
CA LYS A 142 -12.40 34.40 -15.67
C LYS A 142 -11.11 34.16 -14.86
N LEU A 143 -10.09 33.61 -15.49
CA LEU A 143 -8.79 33.45 -14.81
C LEU A 143 -8.18 34.83 -14.53
N LEU A 144 -7.75 35.05 -13.29
CA LEU A 144 -7.09 36.29 -12.89
C LEU A 144 -5.68 36.42 -13.46
N GLU A 145 -5.10 35.30 -13.83
CA GLU A 145 -3.76 35.23 -14.41
C GLU A 145 -3.88 34.79 -15.88
N PRO A 146 -3.20 35.47 -16.84
CA PRO A 146 -3.19 35.06 -18.23
C PRO A 146 -2.68 33.62 -18.39
N VAL A 147 -3.17 32.93 -19.43
CA VAL A 147 -2.81 31.53 -19.73
C VAL A 147 -1.29 31.36 -19.87
N ASP A 148 -0.58 32.39 -20.38
CA ASP A 148 0.88 32.43 -20.48
C ASP A 148 1.61 32.27 -19.13
N LYS A 149 0.92 32.52 -18.01
CA LYS A 149 1.45 32.21 -16.68
C LYS A 149 1.20 30.76 -16.24
N LEU A 150 0.33 30.03 -16.92
CA LEU A 150 0.21 28.58 -16.73
C LEU A 150 1.50 27.85 -17.13
N GLU A 151 2.23 28.33 -18.14
CA GLU A 151 3.59 27.84 -18.45
C GLU A 151 4.56 28.03 -17.30
N ARG A 152 4.38 29.08 -16.48
CA ARG A 152 5.17 29.28 -15.26
C ARG A 152 4.78 28.35 -14.11
N LEU A 153 3.55 27.79 -14.11
CA LEU A 153 3.16 26.73 -13.18
C LEU A 153 3.90 25.42 -13.46
N GLN A 154 4.27 25.17 -14.72
CA GLN A 154 5.08 24.00 -15.11
C GLN A 154 6.55 24.10 -14.67
N THR A 155 7.07 25.30 -14.49
CA THR A 155 8.50 25.54 -14.22
C THR A 155 8.85 25.97 -12.79
N GLY A 156 7.86 26.23 -11.91
CA GLY A 156 8.15 26.77 -10.60
C GLY A 156 7.28 26.21 -9.47
N LEU A 157 7.89 25.46 -8.58
CA LEU A 157 7.31 24.83 -7.37
C LEU A 157 6.56 25.78 -6.40
N SER A 158 6.63 27.11 -6.56
CA SER A 158 6.00 28.09 -5.67
C SER A 158 4.61 28.56 -6.09
N LYS A 159 4.06 28.11 -7.24
CA LYS A 159 2.81 28.64 -7.81
C LYS A 159 1.77 27.56 -8.09
N ARG A 160 1.40 26.81 -7.06
CA ARG A 160 0.34 25.79 -7.12
C ARG A 160 -1.06 26.38 -6.91
N LYS A 161 -1.27 27.67 -7.15
CA LYS A 161 -2.55 28.32 -6.97
C LYS A 161 -3.03 28.97 -8.25
N ILE A 162 -4.26 28.68 -8.63
CA ILE A 162 -4.99 29.26 -9.76
C ILE A 162 -6.19 29.97 -9.19
N SER A 163 -6.38 31.25 -9.54
CA SER A 163 -7.44 32.09 -9.02
C SER A 163 -8.39 32.56 -10.13
N PHE A 164 -9.68 32.62 -9.83
CA PHE A 164 -10.75 33.07 -10.71
C PHE A 164 -11.29 34.43 -10.26
N SER A 165 -11.75 35.26 -11.20
CA SER A 165 -12.26 36.63 -10.95
C SER A 165 -13.43 36.68 -9.99
N GLY A 166 -14.21 35.61 -9.87
CA GLY A 166 -15.33 35.48 -8.92
C GLY A 166 -14.91 35.14 -7.47
N GLY A 167 -13.61 35.03 -7.18
CA GLY A 167 -13.09 34.70 -5.85
C GLY A 167 -12.86 33.20 -5.62
N GLY A 168 -13.21 32.35 -6.57
CA GLY A 168 -12.87 30.93 -6.53
C GLY A 168 -11.38 30.69 -6.77
N SER A 169 -10.85 29.56 -6.30
CA SER A 169 -9.45 29.19 -6.51
C SER A 169 -9.22 27.70 -6.42
N ILE A 170 -8.17 27.23 -7.10
CA ILE A 170 -7.64 25.88 -6.97
C ILE A 170 -6.24 26.00 -6.38
N GLU A 171 -5.93 25.23 -5.33
CA GLU A 171 -4.61 25.20 -4.73
C GLU A 171 -4.16 23.77 -4.46
N GLY A 172 -2.99 23.39 -5.03
CA GLY A 172 -2.36 22.10 -4.77
C GLY A 172 -1.67 22.09 -3.42
N ILE A 173 -2.04 21.15 -2.54
CA ILE A 173 -1.43 20.95 -1.22
C ILE A 173 -0.95 19.52 -1.06
N SER A 174 0.12 19.29 -0.30
CA SER A 174 0.60 17.96 0.05
C SER A 174 0.15 17.59 1.47
N LEU A 175 -0.45 16.40 1.62
CA LEU A 175 -0.90 15.88 2.91
C LEU A 175 -0.01 14.73 3.44
N GLY A 176 1.08 14.38 2.75
CA GLY A 176 1.97 13.28 3.13
C GLY A 176 2.94 13.64 4.27
N GLU A 177 3.30 12.62 5.05
CA GLU A 177 4.17 12.72 6.24
C GLU A 177 5.66 12.97 5.95
N HIS A 178 6.10 13.09 4.70
CA HIS A 178 7.52 13.12 4.36
C HIS A 178 8.14 14.52 4.38
N PHE A 179 8.34 15.04 5.59
CA PHE A 179 9.45 15.97 5.84
C PHE A 179 10.11 15.64 7.17
N LYS A 180 11.08 14.72 7.15
CA LYS A 180 12.06 14.58 8.24
C LYS A 180 12.82 15.92 8.37
N GLY A 181 12.54 16.65 9.42
CA GLY A 181 13.40 17.76 9.83
C GLY A 181 12.78 19.14 10.05
N ASN A 182 11.55 19.43 9.63
CA ASN A 182 10.90 20.70 9.95
C ASN A 182 9.41 20.53 10.26
N LYS A 183 8.95 21.25 11.27
CA LYS A 183 7.58 21.26 11.82
C LYS A 183 6.48 21.76 10.85
N SER A 184 6.71 21.77 9.55
CA SER A 184 5.80 22.31 8.53
C SER A 184 5.03 21.27 7.73
N GLY A 185 4.91 20.04 8.21
CA GLY A 185 4.28 18.94 7.47
C GLY A 185 2.79 19.09 7.18
N ASN A 186 2.10 20.05 7.76
CA ASN A 186 0.66 20.17 7.57
C ASN A 186 0.30 21.46 6.82
N GLN A 187 0.36 21.41 5.49
CA GLN A 187 -0.06 22.54 4.63
C GLN A 187 -1.57 22.83 4.71
N ALA A 188 -2.35 21.94 5.30
CA ALA A 188 -3.77 22.15 5.56
C ALA A 188 -4.04 23.23 6.61
N ILE A 189 -3.04 23.63 7.40
CA ILE A 189 -3.21 24.59 8.51
C ILE A 189 -3.66 25.98 8.00
N GLY A 190 -4.84 26.45 8.42
CA GLY A 190 -5.40 27.78 8.10
C GLY A 190 -6.23 27.86 6.81
N ARG A 191 -6.56 26.73 6.16
CA ARG A 191 -7.23 26.69 4.86
C ARG A 191 -8.61 26.05 4.95
N GLY A 192 -9.67 26.84 4.97
CA GLY A 192 -11.05 26.37 4.87
C GLY A 192 -11.53 26.39 3.43
N GLY A 193 -12.21 25.34 2.98
CA GLY A 193 -12.72 25.20 1.62
C GLY A 193 -13.04 23.75 1.26
N ASP A 194 -13.28 23.51 -0.01
CA ASP A 194 -13.49 22.18 -0.55
C ASP A 194 -12.17 21.42 -0.67
N TYR A 195 -12.20 20.13 -0.37
CA TYR A 195 -11.05 19.26 -0.51
C TYR A 195 -11.33 18.16 -1.53
N ILE A 196 -10.41 17.99 -2.47
CA ILE A 196 -10.33 16.84 -3.38
C ILE A 196 -9.05 16.10 -3.03
N ILE A 197 -9.19 14.90 -2.46
CA ILE A 197 -8.07 14.13 -1.92
C ILE A 197 -7.91 12.84 -2.74
N ASP A 198 -6.87 12.77 -3.56
CA ASP A 198 -6.48 11.55 -4.27
C ASP A 198 -5.50 10.73 -3.40
N GLU A 199 -5.53 9.43 -3.56
CA GLU A 199 -4.83 8.48 -2.67
C GLU A 199 -5.16 8.69 -1.17
N SER A 200 -6.40 9.01 -0.89
CA SER A 200 -6.92 9.42 0.40
C SER A 200 -6.73 8.35 1.50
N ALA A 201 -6.67 7.05 1.12
CA ALA A 201 -6.36 5.97 2.04
C ALA A 201 -4.96 6.05 2.69
N PHE A 202 -4.05 6.85 2.13
CA PHE A 202 -2.69 7.05 2.65
C PHE A 202 -2.52 8.34 3.47
N VAL A 203 -3.59 9.06 3.72
CA VAL A 203 -3.58 10.27 4.55
C VAL A 203 -3.73 9.88 6.03
N SER A 204 -2.86 10.41 6.90
CA SER A 204 -2.88 10.07 8.32
C SER A 204 -4.14 10.54 9.04
N ASN A 205 -4.50 9.86 10.13
CA ASN A 205 -5.65 10.22 10.96
C ASN A 205 -5.53 11.63 11.56
N GLU A 206 -4.30 12.06 11.90
CA GLU A 206 -4.01 13.39 12.42
C GLU A 206 -4.30 14.46 11.38
N THR A 207 -3.89 14.24 10.14
CA THR A 207 -4.17 15.14 9.01
C THR A 207 -5.68 15.23 8.75
N TYR A 208 -6.40 14.11 8.79
CA TYR A 208 -7.86 14.12 8.68
C TYR A 208 -8.54 14.86 9.82
N ALA A 209 -8.07 14.72 11.05
CA ALA A 209 -8.61 15.46 12.19
C ALA A 209 -8.42 16.97 12.00
N GLU A 210 -7.30 17.39 11.45
CA GLU A 210 -7.02 18.79 11.15
C GLU A 210 -7.91 19.33 10.02
N LEU A 211 -8.11 18.57 8.94
CA LEU A 211 -9.06 18.92 7.87
C LEU A 211 -10.49 19.05 8.41
N GLY A 212 -10.93 18.11 9.26
CA GLY A 212 -12.26 18.14 9.90
C GLY A 212 -12.50 19.37 10.77
N ARG A 213 -11.50 19.81 11.54
CA ARG A 213 -11.60 21.03 12.37
C ARG A 213 -11.84 22.29 11.53
N ARG A 214 -11.38 22.33 10.29
CA ARG A 214 -11.49 23.49 9.41
C ARG A 214 -12.82 23.57 8.70
N ASN A 215 -13.39 22.43 8.38
CA ASN A 215 -14.73 22.35 7.81
C ASN A 215 -15.83 22.59 8.87
N PHE A 216 -15.46 22.60 10.15
CA PHE A 216 -16.39 22.88 11.23
C PHE A 216 -16.81 24.36 11.30
N ALA A 217 -15.93 25.27 10.86
CA ALA A 217 -16.25 26.70 10.80
C ALA A 217 -16.97 27.02 9.48
N ASN A 218 -18.28 26.81 9.47
CA ASN A 218 -19.15 27.17 8.36
C ASN A 218 -19.28 28.72 8.28
N VAL A 219 -18.32 29.36 7.61
CA VAL A 219 -18.20 30.82 7.59
C VAL A 219 -19.33 31.51 6.81
N ASP A 220 -19.98 30.80 5.86
CA ASP A 220 -20.99 31.37 4.97
C ASP A 220 -22.30 30.55 4.89
N GLY A 221 -22.56 29.67 5.86
CA GLY A 221 -23.74 28.78 5.82
C GLY A 221 -23.69 27.71 4.72
N LYS A 222 -22.54 27.52 4.08
CA LYS A 222 -22.33 26.52 3.03
C LYS A 222 -21.48 25.38 3.57
N ASN A 223 -21.94 24.14 3.33
CA ASN A 223 -21.12 22.98 3.63
C ASN A 223 -19.96 22.89 2.65
N TYR A 224 -18.76 22.62 3.15
CA TYR A 224 -17.61 22.31 2.31
C TYR A 224 -17.64 20.86 1.86
N LEU A 225 -17.25 20.63 0.60
CA LEU A 225 -17.13 19.30 0.03
C LEU A 225 -15.82 18.64 0.48
N SER A 226 -15.91 17.39 0.92
CA SER A 226 -14.78 16.46 1.01
C SER A 226 -14.99 15.38 -0.04
N PHE A 227 -14.22 15.43 -1.13
CA PHE A 227 -14.21 14.43 -2.19
C PHE A 227 -12.95 13.58 -2.05
N GLU A 228 -13.12 12.36 -1.62
CA GLU A 228 -12.03 11.45 -1.27
C GLU A 228 -12.04 10.25 -2.21
N ILE A 229 -10.95 10.05 -2.96
CA ILE A 229 -10.82 8.96 -3.91
C ILE A 229 -9.53 8.19 -3.69
N SER A 230 -9.59 6.85 -3.70
CA SER A 230 -8.43 6.00 -3.49
C SER A 230 -8.65 4.58 -4.03
N ASN A 231 -7.59 3.79 -4.03
CA ASN A 231 -7.71 2.34 -3.97
C ASN A 231 -7.95 1.93 -2.50
N PRO A 232 -8.55 0.74 -2.24
CA PRO A 232 -8.88 0.35 -0.88
C PRO A 232 -7.62 0.12 -0.02
N HIS A 233 -7.78 0.39 1.26
CA HIS A 233 -6.78 0.14 2.29
C HIS A 233 -7.51 -0.30 3.56
N ASN A 234 -6.91 -1.17 4.38
CA ASN A 234 -7.56 -1.78 5.54
C ASN A 234 -7.49 -0.96 6.82
N LYS A 235 -6.83 0.18 6.82
CA LYS A 235 -6.62 1.01 8.01
C LYS A 235 -6.92 2.48 7.76
N GLY A 236 -7.26 3.19 8.84
CA GLY A 236 -7.41 4.63 8.85
C GLY A 236 -8.83 5.10 8.51
N ARG A 237 -9.02 6.40 8.62
CA ARG A 237 -10.33 7.06 8.53
C ARG A 237 -11.04 6.88 7.18
N PHE A 238 -10.29 6.73 6.09
CA PHE A 238 -10.88 6.43 4.78
C PHE A 238 -11.57 5.07 4.79
N TYR A 239 -10.91 4.05 5.37
CA TYR A 239 -11.47 2.71 5.56
C TYR A 239 -12.73 2.75 6.42
N ASP A 240 -12.67 3.45 7.56
CA ASP A 240 -13.81 3.56 8.48
C ASP A 240 -15.03 4.16 7.78
N LYS A 241 -14.84 5.21 6.99
CA LYS A 241 -15.90 5.83 6.18
C LYS A 241 -16.42 4.90 5.09
N LEU A 242 -15.52 4.14 4.44
CA LEU A 242 -15.87 3.23 3.36
C LEU A 242 -16.70 2.05 3.84
N THR A 243 -16.44 1.52 5.05
CA THR A 243 -17.01 0.28 5.57
C THR A 243 -18.11 0.49 6.61
N GLN A 244 -18.29 1.70 7.16
CA GLN A 244 -19.31 1.96 8.19
C GLN A 244 -20.70 1.53 7.72
N GLU A 245 -21.46 0.86 8.60
CA GLU A 245 -22.79 0.32 8.27
C GLU A 245 -23.81 1.43 8.04
N ASN A 246 -23.82 2.43 8.91
CA ASN A 246 -24.75 3.55 8.85
C ASN A 246 -24.11 4.74 8.11
N ILE A 247 -24.58 5.03 6.90
CA ILE A 247 -24.11 6.15 6.10
C ILE A 247 -24.80 7.44 6.59
N PRO A 248 -24.06 8.45 7.07
CA PRO A 248 -24.64 9.71 7.47
C PRO A 248 -25.33 10.43 6.30
N LYS A 249 -26.35 11.23 6.63
CA LYS A 249 -26.98 12.12 5.65
C LYS A 249 -25.93 13.07 5.07
N GLY A 250 -25.95 13.26 3.75
CA GLY A 250 -24.96 14.09 3.04
C GLY A 250 -23.68 13.34 2.68
N MET A 251 -23.57 12.06 3.00
CA MET A 251 -22.44 11.22 2.62
C MET A 251 -22.83 10.27 1.49
N LEU A 252 -21.98 10.18 0.48
CA LEU A 252 -22.07 9.22 -0.63
C LEU A 252 -20.86 8.30 -0.63
N VAL A 253 -21.11 6.98 -0.68
CA VAL A 253 -20.08 5.97 -0.87
C VAL A 253 -20.28 5.28 -2.21
N VAL A 254 -19.24 5.29 -3.04
CA VAL A 254 -19.19 4.60 -4.34
C VAL A 254 -17.97 3.69 -4.37
N TRP A 255 -18.20 2.39 -4.38
CA TRP A 255 -17.17 1.36 -4.42
C TRP A 255 -17.35 0.50 -5.67
N ALA A 256 -16.61 0.84 -6.71
CA ALA A 256 -16.54 0.15 -7.98
C ALA A 256 -15.29 -0.74 -8.07
N ASP A 257 -15.36 -1.81 -8.86
CA ASP A 257 -14.23 -2.68 -9.17
C ASP A 257 -14.09 -2.87 -10.70
N VAL A 258 -13.24 -3.81 -11.13
CA VAL A 258 -13.04 -4.12 -12.55
C VAL A 258 -14.32 -4.61 -13.24
N ARG A 259 -15.28 -5.22 -12.50
CA ARG A 259 -16.57 -5.67 -13.06
C ARG A 259 -17.44 -4.48 -13.41
N THR A 260 -17.48 -3.47 -12.53
CA THR A 260 -18.13 -2.19 -12.84
C THR A 260 -17.53 -1.56 -14.10
N ALA A 261 -16.18 -1.57 -14.21
CA ALA A 261 -15.48 -1.04 -15.39
C ALA A 261 -15.80 -1.82 -16.68
N PHE A 262 -15.96 -3.14 -16.58
CA PHE A 262 -16.35 -4.01 -17.69
C PHE A 262 -17.79 -3.71 -18.14
N GLU A 263 -18.72 -3.61 -17.20
CA GLU A 263 -20.11 -3.25 -17.52
C GLU A 263 -20.26 -1.84 -18.11
N GLU A 264 -19.36 -0.92 -17.76
CA GLU A 264 -19.28 0.41 -18.39
C GLU A 264 -18.63 0.42 -19.78
N ASP A 265 -18.22 -0.71 -20.32
CA ASP A 265 -17.44 -0.85 -21.59
C ASP A 265 -16.08 -0.12 -21.56
N ARG A 266 -15.46 0.01 -20.38
CA ARG A 266 -14.11 0.54 -20.22
C ARG A 266 -13.04 -0.52 -20.40
N VAL A 267 -13.36 -1.75 -20.05
CA VAL A 267 -12.49 -2.91 -20.09
C VAL A 267 -13.11 -3.96 -21.00
N LYS A 268 -12.36 -4.47 -21.96
CA LYS A 268 -12.83 -5.43 -22.96
C LYS A 268 -12.94 -6.86 -22.40
N SER A 269 -12.09 -7.21 -21.45
CA SER A 269 -12.06 -8.52 -20.80
C SER A 269 -11.51 -8.41 -19.39
N ILE A 270 -12.26 -8.92 -18.43
CA ILE A 270 -11.80 -9.02 -17.03
C ILE A 270 -10.61 -9.99 -16.95
N GLU A 271 -10.68 -11.12 -17.68
CA GLU A 271 -9.62 -12.14 -17.69
C GLU A 271 -8.29 -11.58 -18.19
N GLN A 272 -8.30 -10.76 -19.26
CA GLN A 272 -7.08 -10.11 -19.74
C GLN A 272 -6.47 -9.15 -18.72
N VAL A 273 -7.31 -8.45 -17.96
CA VAL A 273 -6.82 -7.55 -16.89
C VAL A 273 -6.21 -8.37 -15.76
N ILE A 274 -6.83 -9.49 -15.38
CA ILE A 274 -6.38 -10.31 -14.25
C ILE A 274 -5.18 -11.19 -14.63
N SER A 275 -5.12 -11.71 -15.87
CA SER A 275 -4.07 -12.62 -16.33
C SER A 275 -2.86 -11.93 -16.96
N SER A 276 -2.85 -10.61 -17.10
CA SER A 276 -1.67 -9.91 -17.62
C SER A 276 -0.47 -10.09 -16.68
N GLU A 277 0.74 -10.21 -17.27
CA GLU A 277 1.99 -10.37 -16.49
C GLU A 277 2.18 -9.30 -15.40
N PHE A 278 1.63 -8.12 -15.61
CA PHE A 278 1.61 -7.03 -14.62
C PHE A 278 0.86 -7.41 -13.33
N PHE A 279 -0.05 -8.38 -13.40
CA PHE A 279 -0.91 -8.80 -12.29
C PHE A 279 -0.58 -10.20 -11.76
N GLN A 280 0.60 -10.73 -12.01
CA GLN A 280 1.06 -11.97 -11.39
C GLN A 280 1.15 -11.88 -9.87
N ASN A 281 1.29 -10.67 -9.31
CA ASN A 281 1.14 -10.46 -7.89
C ASN A 281 -0.35 -10.41 -7.51
N LYS A 282 -0.82 -11.44 -6.81
CA LYS A 282 -2.23 -11.61 -6.39
C LYS A 282 -2.73 -10.39 -5.60
N SER A 283 -1.96 -9.89 -4.65
CA SER A 283 -2.33 -8.76 -3.80
C SER A 283 -2.47 -7.47 -4.59
N THR A 284 -1.58 -7.23 -5.56
CA THR A 284 -1.71 -6.10 -6.49
C THR A 284 -2.99 -6.18 -7.31
N CYS A 285 -3.34 -7.37 -7.81
CA CYS A 285 -4.58 -7.58 -8.55
C CYS A 285 -5.81 -7.34 -7.66
N GLN A 286 -5.83 -7.90 -6.47
CA GLN A 286 -6.92 -7.74 -5.50
C GLN A 286 -7.15 -6.26 -5.17
N ARG A 287 -6.11 -5.54 -4.82
CA ARG A 287 -6.20 -4.14 -4.40
C ARG A 287 -6.52 -3.17 -5.54
N TYR A 288 -5.79 -3.26 -6.64
CA TYR A 288 -5.86 -2.23 -7.69
C TYR A 288 -6.91 -2.48 -8.78
N PHE A 289 -7.41 -3.71 -8.92
CA PHE A 289 -8.42 -4.04 -9.93
C PHE A 289 -9.70 -4.63 -9.35
N LEU A 290 -9.59 -5.62 -8.49
CA LEU A 290 -10.76 -6.15 -7.78
C LEU A 290 -11.23 -5.20 -6.67
N CYS A 291 -10.44 -4.19 -6.34
CA CYS A 291 -10.72 -3.23 -5.27
C CYS A 291 -11.16 -3.95 -3.99
N GLU A 292 -10.48 -5.04 -3.64
CA GLU A 292 -10.66 -5.76 -2.40
C GLU A 292 -9.91 -5.05 -1.30
N LEU A 293 -10.46 -5.12 -0.09
CA LEU A 293 -9.70 -4.69 1.08
C LEU A 293 -8.52 -5.64 1.23
N PRO A 294 -7.31 -5.11 1.44
CA PRO A 294 -6.19 -5.96 1.76
C PRO A 294 -6.48 -6.76 3.03
N ASP A 295 -6.01 -7.99 3.09
CA ASP A 295 -6.01 -8.76 4.33
C ASP A 295 -5.25 -7.96 5.41
N GLU A 296 -5.58 -8.14 6.70
CA GLU A 296 -5.01 -7.32 7.79
C GLU A 296 -3.48 -7.27 7.80
N ASN A 297 -2.85 -8.21 7.11
CA ASN A 297 -1.40 -8.39 7.00
C ASN A 297 -0.78 -7.82 5.71
N GLU A 298 -1.53 -7.19 4.82
CA GLU A 298 -1.00 -6.77 3.49
C GLU A 298 -0.05 -5.56 3.49
N ASP A 299 0.06 -4.81 4.58
CA ASP A 299 1.21 -3.91 4.78
C ASP A 299 2.47 -4.69 5.20
N GLY A 300 2.31 -5.96 5.58
CA GLY A 300 3.37 -6.91 5.84
C GLY A 300 4.03 -7.39 4.53
N MET A 301 5.29 -7.70 4.61
CA MET A 301 6.04 -8.27 3.50
C MET A 301 5.59 -9.68 3.14
N PHE A 302 5.01 -10.41 4.07
CA PHE A 302 4.72 -11.83 3.99
C PHE A 302 3.23 -12.10 3.79
N GLY A 303 2.91 -13.06 2.90
CA GLY A 303 1.62 -13.72 2.86
C GLY A 303 1.39 -14.61 4.09
N THR A 304 0.23 -15.27 4.16
CA THR A 304 -0.05 -16.22 5.24
C THR A 304 0.77 -17.50 5.03
N PRO A 305 1.70 -17.84 5.94
CA PRO A 305 2.44 -19.10 5.86
C PRO A 305 1.51 -20.31 5.96
N GLN A 306 1.94 -21.44 5.41
CA GLN A 306 1.28 -22.72 5.63
C GLN A 306 1.67 -23.27 7.00
N THR A 307 0.71 -23.87 7.68
CA THR A 307 0.94 -24.55 8.97
C THR A 307 0.75 -26.05 8.84
N GLU A 308 1.45 -26.81 9.68
CA GLU A 308 1.38 -28.26 9.77
C GLU A 308 1.49 -28.73 11.23
N GLU A 309 1.12 -30.00 11.49
CA GLU A 309 1.37 -30.61 12.79
C GLU A 309 2.87 -30.85 13.00
N GLU A 310 3.33 -30.75 14.24
CA GLU A 310 4.73 -31.03 14.58
C GLU A 310 5.10 -32.50 14.30
N HIS A 311 6.06 -32.70 13.41
CA HIS A 311 6.59 -34.03 13.10
C HIS A 311 8.06 -33.94 12.67
N THR A 312 8.75 -35.05 12.77
CA THR A 312 10.14 -35.21 12.35
C THR A 312 10.29 -36.53 11.59
N GLU A 313 11.05 -36.52 10.52
CA GLU A 313 11.28 -37.70 9.67
C GLU A 313 12.78 -38.02 9.62
N LYS A 314 13.14 -39.30 9.70
CA LYS A 314 14.55 -39.73 9.68
C LYS A 314 15.30 -39.44 8.38
N ASN A 315 14.59 -39.29 7.30
CA ASN A 315 15.15 -39.00 5.97
C ASN A 315 15.19 -37.50 5.65
N TRP A 316 14.85 -36.62 6.58
CA TRP A 316 15.00 -35.20 6.44
C TRP A 316 16.41 -34.73 6.80
N GLU A 317 16.86 -33.67 6.14
CA GLU A 317 18.11 -32.98 6.46
C GLU A 317 17.81 -31.80 7.35
N TYR A 318 18.45 -31.75 8.54
CA TYR A 318 18.14 -30.74 9.56
C TYR A 318 19.15 -29.60 9.55
N PHE A 319 18.67 -28.40 9.85
CA PHE A 319 19.41 -27.15 9.84
C PHE A 319 19.05 -26.30 11.06
N LEU A 320 20.02 -25.51 11.53
CA LEU A 320 19.83 -24.68 12.71
C LEU A 320 20.17 -23.22 12.39
N GLY A 321 19.24 -22.32 12.72
CA GLY A 321 19.47 -20.88 12.69
C GLY A 321 19.54 -20.33 14.11
N VAL A 322 20.56 -19.55 14.44
CA VAL A 322 20.77 -19.02 15.80
C VAL A 322 20.84 -17.50 15.75
N ASP A 323 19.89 -16.81 16.38
CA ASP A 323 19.98 -15.38 16.63
C ASP A 323 20.59 -15.13 18.00
N SER A 324 21.88 -14.78 17.99
CA SER A 324 22.68 -14.61 19.19
C SER A 324 22.53 -13.21 19.78
N ALA A 325 22.23 -13.13 21.07
CA ALA A 325 22.22 -11.89 21.82
C ALA A 325 23.37 -11.84 22.85
N TYR A 326 24.02 -10.68 22.95
CA TYR A 326 25.17 -10.50 23.86
C TYR A 326 24.72 -10.19 25.30
N LYS A 327 24.61 -8.94 25.66
CA LYS A 327 24.19 -8.48 26.99
C LYS A 327 22.79 -7.83 26.89
N GLY A 328 21.98 -7.96 27.92
CA GLY A 328 20.68 -7.30 27.98
C GLY A 328 19.51 -8.27 28.07
N LYS A 329 18.31 -7.75 27.78
CA LYS A 329 17.03 -8.48 27.88
C LYS A 329 16.72 -9.34 26.66
N ASP A 330 17.39 -9.11 25.52
CA ASP A 330 17.15 -9.85 24.29
C ASP A 330 17.52 -11.32 24.47
N LYS A 331 16.72 -12.22 23.92
CA LYS A 331 16.87 -13.67 24.10
C LYS A 331 17.81 -14.23 23.03
N ILE A 332 18.43 -15.39 23.31
CA ILE A 332 19.05 -16.20 22.26
C ILE A 332 18.00 -17.18 21.79
N LYS A 333 17.65 -17.12 20.50
CA LYS A 333 16.71 -18.03 19.88
C LYS A 333 17.42 -18.92 18.87
N ALA A 334 17.10 -20.20 18.89
CA ALA A 334 17.55 -21.16 17.90
C ALA A 334 16.33 -21.78 17.21
N THR A 335 16.31 -21.75 15.87
CA THR A 335 15.26 -22.37 15.09
C THR A 335 15.76 -23.61 14.38
N LEU A 336 15.09 -24.74 14.61
CA LEU A 336 15.30 -25.99 13.90
C LEU A 336 14.40 -26.02 12.67
N SER A 337 15.00 -26.18 11.50
CA SER A 337 14.29 -26.41 10.25
C SER A 337 14.80 -27.67 9.56
N ALA A 338 13.97 -28.24 8.68
CA ALA A 338 14.35 -29.40 7.89
C ALA A 338 14.06 -29.17 6.40
N LEU A 339 14.77 -29.94 5.60
CA LEU A 339 14.59 -30.07 4.16
C LEU A 339 14.14 -31.49 3.87
N ASP A 340 12.98 -31.66 3.23
CA ASP A 340 12.50 -32.96 2.80
C ASP A 340 13.09 -33.39 1.44
N ALA A 341 12.83 -34.61 1.04
CA ALA A 341 13.28 -35.18 -0.24
C ALA A 341 12.65 -34.48 -1.48
N GLN A 342 11.54 -33.76 -1.32
CA GLN A 342 10.87 -32.96 -2.33
C GLN A 342 11.44 -31.55 -2.45
N GLY A 343 12.31 -31.16 -1.53
CA GLY A 343 12.93 -29.84 -1.45
C GLY A 343 12.07 -28.80 -0.74
N GLN A 344 11.01 -29.22 -0.01
CA GLN A 344 10.18 -28.36 0.83
C GLN A 344 10.87 -28.12 2.17
N VAL A 345 10.62 -26.99 2.75
CA VAL A 345 11.21 -26.55 4.02
C VAL A 345 10.17 -26.67 5.13
N HIS A 346 10.56 -27.27 6.24
CA HIS A 346 9.73 -27.44 7.43
C HIS A 346 10.39 -26.70 8.61
N VAL A 347 9.73 -25.67 9.14
CA VAL A 347 10.19 -24.95 10.34
C VAL A 347 9.56 -25.63 11.55
N ILE A 348 10.36 -26.44 12.25
CA ILE A 348 9.87 -27.46 13.18
C ILE A 348 9.71 -26.90 14.59
N ASP A 349 10.75 -26.24 15.10
CA ASP A 349 10.75 -25.77 16.49
C ASP A 349 11.61 -24.51 16.66
N THR A 350 11.23 -23.69 17.64
CA THR A 350 12.03 -22.56 18.13
C THR A 350 12.39 -22.79 19.59
N ILE A 351 13.67 -22.71 19.90
CA ILE A 351 14.23 -23.08 21.18
C ILE A 351 14.89 -21.85 21.80
N GLU A 352 14.50 -21.51 23.01
CA GLU A 352 15.16 -20.46 23.76
C GLU A 352 16.39 -21.03 24.44
N ILE A 353 17.57 -20.49 24.13
CA ILE A 353 18.84 -20.90 24.69
C ILE A 353 19.14 -20.09 25.97
N GLU A 354 19.33 -20.76 27.07
CA GLU A 354 19.62 -20.12 28.34
C GLU A 354 21.01 -19.47 28.37
N LYS A 355 21.05 -18.15 28.54
CA LYS A 355 22.31 -17.40 28.65
C LYS A 355 23.04 -17.66 29.98
N GLY A 356 22.29 -17.83 31.07
CA GLY A 356 22.85 -17.77 32.43
C GLY A 356 23.36 -16.36 32.79
N ASP A 357 24.04 -16.25 33.93
CA ASP A 357 24.72 -15.00 34.29
C ASP A 357 25.95 -14.84 33.40
N TRP A 358 26.02 -13.71 32.69
CA TRP A 358 27.11 -13.45 31.77
C TRP A 358 28.43 -13.23 32.49
N GLN A 359 29.27 -14.28 32.50
CA GLN A 359 30.66 -14.22 32.90
C GLN A 359 31.52 -14.69 31.73
N ASP A 360 32.55 -13.91 31.38
CA ASP A 360 33.40 -14.18 30.23
C ASP A 360 33.90 -15.63 30.18
N GLY A 361 33.67 -16.30 29.06
CA GLY A 361 34.10 -17.68 28.79
C GLY A 361 33.21 -18.80 29.36
N VAL A 362 32.50 -18.61 30.46
CA VAL A 362 31.62 -19.64 31.04
C VAL A 362 30.27 -19.68 30.36
N THR A 363 29.70 -18.52 30.08
CA THR A 363 28.39 -18.37 29.42
C THR A 363 28.45 -18.89 27.99
N SER A 364 29.48 -18.54 27.22
CA SER A 364 29.69 -19.07 25.88
C SER A 364 29.72 -20.59 25.84
N LYS A 365 30.43 -21.20 26.81
CA LYS A 365 30.50 -22.66 26.92
C LYS A 365 29.15 -23.31 27.21
N LYS A 366 28.33 -22.71 28.08
CA LYS A 366 26.97 -23.18 28.38
C LYS A 366 26.07 -23.12 27.14
N ILE A 367 26.11 -22.00 26.38
CA ILE A 367 25.37 -21.83 25.14
C ILE A 367 25.79 -22.85 24.09
N ILE A 368 27.12 -22.99 23.87
CA ILE A 368 27.68 -23.96 22.91
C ILE A 368 27.26 -25.37 23.28
N THR A 369 27.28 -25.74 24.56
CA THR A 369 26.84 -27.08 24.99
C THR A 369 25.38 -27.35 24.66
N GLN A 370 24.48 -26.38 24.86
CA GLN A 370 23.06 -26.53 24.51
C GLN A 370 22.87 -26.66 22.98
N LEU A 371 23.58 -25.85 22.19
CA LEU A 371 23.54 -25.95 20.74
C LEU A 371 24.06 -27.29 20.24
N LEU A 372 25.16 -27.81 20.81
CA LEU A 372 25.69 -29.11 20.44
C LEU A 372 24.71 -30.26 20.74
N MET A 373 23.99 -30.19 21.86
CA MET A 373 22.97 -31.20 22.17
C MET A 373 21.88 -31.24 21.09
N ILE A 374 21.48 -30.09 20.54
CA ILE A 374 20.52 -30.03 19.46
C ILE A 374 21.14 -30.56 18.14
N ILE A 375 22.36 -30.10 17.82
CA ILE A 375 23.11 -30.50 16.62
C ILE A 375 23.30 -32.01 16.56
N GLU A 376 23.75 -32.61 17.66
CA GLU A 376 23.99 -34.05 17.77
C GLU A 376 22.67 -34.85 17.71
N HIS A 377 21.60 -34.36 18.39
CA HIS A 377 20.33 -35.07 18.45
C HIS A 377 19.65 -35.18 17.09
N PHE A 378 19.70 -34.11 16.28
CA PHE A 378 19.05 -34.03 14.96
C PHE A 378 20.03 -34.30 13.80
N GLU A 379 21.29 -34.59 14.06
CA GLU A 379 22.33 -34.76 13.04
C GLU A 379 22.36 -33.57 12.05
N VAL A 380 22.34 -32.34 12.61
CA VAL A 380 22.23 -31.08 11.85
C VAL A 380 23.34 -30.98 10.79
N LYS A 381 22.96 -30.66 9.54
CA LYS A 381 23.88 -30.55 8.39
C LYS A 381 24.47 -29.14 8.23
N GLY A 382 23.76 -28.10 8.66
CA GLY A 382 24.23 -26.73 8.55
C GLY A 382 23.71 -25.84 9.66
N VAL A 383 24.56 -24.92 10.14
CA VAL A 383 24.27 -23.94 11.18
C VAL A 383 24.59 -22.53 10.66
N CYS A 384 23.65 -21.62 10.77
CA CYS A 384 23.89 -20.19 10.59
C CYS A 384 23.69 -19.44 11.91
N ASP A 385 24.62 -18.58 12.27
CA ASP A 385 24.56 -17.74 13.48
C ASP A 385 24.83 -16.27 13.14
N ASP A 386 24.14 -15.33 13.79
CA ASP A 386 24.43 -13.91 13.65
C ASP A 386 25.77 -13.54 14.29
N VAL A 387 26.74 -13.12 13.48
CA VAL A 387 28.09 -12.72 13.97
C VAL A 387 28.09 -11.32 14.60
N GLY A 388 27.02 -10.56 14.59
CA GLY A 388 26.96 -9.25 15.23
C GLY A 388 27.27 -9.35 16.72
N TYR A 389 26.69 -10.35 17.38
CA TYR A 389 26.93 -10.68 18.80
C TYR A 389 27.38 -12.12 19.03
N GLY A 390 27.17 -13.00 18.06
CA GLY A 390 27.46 -14.45 18.15
C GLY A 390 28.87 -14.85 17.77
N VAL A 391 29.78 -13.92 17.48
CA VAL A 391 31.16 -14.25 17.04
C VAL A 391 31.86 -15.27 17.92
N TYR A 392 31.67 -15.21 19.24
CA TYR A 392 32.28 -16.17 20.18
C TYR A 392 31.64 -17.55 20.13
N ILE A 393 30.35 -17.63 19.79
CA ILE A 393 29.61 -18.89 19.62
C ILE A 393 30.08 -19.55 18.33
N VAL A 394 30.13 -18.80 17.22
CA VAL A 394 30.65 -19.28 15.93
C VAL A 394 32.09 -19.79 16.08
N GLN A 395 32.99 -19.03 16.74
CA GLN A 395 34.38 -19.46 16.99
C GLN A 395 34.43 -20.71 17.86
N GLY A 396 33.59 -20.80 18.91
CA GLY A 396 33.53 -21.95 19.77
C GLY A 396 33.05 -23.20 19.06
N LEU A 397 32.01 -23.10 18.22
CA LEU A 397 31.51 -24.19 17.38
C LEU A 397 32.55 -24.61 16.32
N ALA A 398 33.25 -23.66 15.72
CA ALA A 398 34.28 -23.92 14.70
C ALA A 398 35.51 -24.71 15.26
N HIS A 399 35.78 -24.62 16.57
CA HIS A 399 36.84 -25.40 17.20
C HIS A 399 36.44 -26.85 17.49
N ILE A 400 35.16 -27.19 17.35
CA ILE A 400 34.66 -28.53 17.53
C ILE A 400 34.64 -29.17 16.13
N ASN A 401 35.50 -30.19 15.96
CA ASN A 401 35.62 -30.94 14.70
C ASN A 401 34.30 -31.69 14.45
N ALA A 402 33.32 -31.05 13.84
CA ALA A 402 31.95 -31.55 13.66
C ALA A 402 31.58 -31.66 12.18
N ASP A 403 30.78 -32.65 11.85
CA ASP A 403 30.33 -32.98 10.50
C ASP A 403 29.15 -32.09 10.05
N PHE A 404 29.19 -30.78 10.32
CA PHE A 404 28.19 -29.80 9.85
C PHE A 404 28.84 -28.56 9.25
N GLU A 405 28.15 -27.91 8.31
CA GLU A 405 28.59 -26.62 7.80
C GLU A 405 28.26 -25.50 8.78
N LEU A 406 29.23 -24.62 9.07
CA LEU A 406 29.04 -23.48 9.97
C LEU A 406 29.23 -22.16 9.23
N HIS A 407 28.24 -21.31 9.30
CA HIS A 407 28.24 -19.99 8.64
C HIS A 407 27.94 -18.87 9.64
N GLY A 408 28.87 -17.94 9.76
CA GLY A 408 28.64 -16.68 10.50
C GLY A 408 28.03 -15.63 9.56
N ILE A 409 26.85 -15.14 9.87
CA ILE A 409 26.08 -14.22 9.03
C ILE A 409 26.08 -12.82 9.66
N ASN A 410 26.50 -11.82 8.88
CA ASN A 410 26.32 -10.42 9.25
C ASN A 410 25.12 -9.85 8.51
N PHE A 411 24.05 -9.55 9.22
CA PHE A 411 22.81 -8.97 8.66
C PHE A 411 23.03 -7.64 7.93
N GLY A 412 24.04 -6.86 8.33
CA GLY A 412 24.41 -5.59 7.68
C GLY A 412 25.26 -5.75 6.42
N ALA A 413 25.80 -6.94 6.14
CA ALA A 413 26.64 -7.19 4.99
C ALA A 413 25.90 -7.00 3.66
N GLY A 414 26.68 -6.83 2.55
CA GLY A 414 26.12 -6.79 1.21
C GLY A 414 25.45 -8.11 0.81
N THR A 415 24.58 -8.05 -0.18
CA THR A 415 23.94 -9.22 -0.80
C THR A 415 24.96 -10.11 -1.51
N THR A 416 24.63 -11.39 -1.69
CA THR A 416 25.52 -12.38 -2.31
C THR A 416 25.80 -12.01 -3.78
N LYS A 417 27.06 -11.99 -4.21
CA LYS A 417 27.45 -11.62 -5.59
C LYS A 417 26.78 -12.49 -6.65
N GLU A 418 26.58 -13.76 -6.39
CA GLU A 418 25.93 -14.69 -7.32
C GLU A 418 24.46 -14.35 -7.62
N ARG A 419 23.74 -13.79 -6.64
CA ARG A 419 22.39 -13.27 -6.87
C ARG A 419 22.40 -11.99 -7.70
N VAL A 420 23.42 -11.17 -7.53
CA VAL A 420 23.62 -9.94 -8.34
C VAL A 420 23.81 -10.29 -9.82
N GLU A 421 24.53 -11.37 -10.14
CA GLU A 421 24.84 -11.76 -11.52
C GLU A 421 23.66 -12.47 -12.23
N LYS A 422 22.86 -13.26 -11.51
CA LYS A 422 21.76 -14.04 -12.10
C LYS A 422 20.47 -13.24 -12.37
N ASN A 423 20.26 -12.09 -11.75
CA ASN A 423 19.00 -11.36 -11.78
C ASN A 423 19.16 -9.87 -12.12
N HIS A 424 19.70 -9.54 -13.26
CA HIS A 424 19.92 -8.14 -13.69
C HIS A 424 18.64 -7.26 -13.76
N TYR A 425 17.44 -7.81 -13.62
CA TYR A 425 16.18 -7.09 -13.83
C TYR A 425 15.08 -7.33 -12.78
N SER A 426 15.33 -8.00 -11.65
CA SER A 426 14.28 -8.19 -10.67
C SER A 426 14.38 -7.17 -9.54
N ALA A 427 13.25 -6.54 -9.20
CA ALA A 427 13.06 -5.69 -8.02
C ALA A 427 13.29 -6.42 -6.67
N LYS A 428 13.75 -7.67 -6.72
CA LYS A 428 13.97 -8.59 -5.61
C LYS A 428 15.40 -8.56 -5.04
N TYR A 429 16.15 -7.48 -5.25
CA TYR A 429 17.45 -7.32 -4.60
C TYR A 429 17.31 -6.73 -3.21
N GLY A 430 17.79 -7.45 -2.20
CA GLY A 430 17.96 -6.92 -0.86
C GLY A 430 18.96 -5.75 -0.81
N ALA A 431 18.68 -4.75 0.00
CA ALA A 431 19.62 -3.67 0.25
C ALA A 431 20.86 -4.13 1.05
N ASN A 432 20.69 -5.19 1.82
CA ASN A 432 21.71 -5.86 2.65
C ASN A 432 21.34 -7.34 2.84
N LYS A 433 22.16 -8.10 3.56
CA LYS A 433 21.95 -9.53 3.81
C LYS A 433 20.63 -9.80 4.54
N ARG A 434 20.26 -8.99 5.53
CA ARG A 434 18.98 -9.12 6.22
C ARG A 434 17.79 -9.01 5.27
N ALA A 435 17.81 -8.02 4.38
CA ALA A 435 16.76 -7.85 3.38
C ALA A 435 16.71 -9.00 2.38
N GLU A 436 17.86 -9.55 1.98
CA GLU A 436 17.94 -10.74 1.13
C GLU A 436 17.25 -11.94 1.78
N MET A 437 17.53 -12.22 3.05
CA MET A 437 16.94 -13.35 3.78
C MET A 437 15.42 -13.19 3.97
N HIS A 438 14.91 -11.98 4.17
CA HIS A 438 13.48 -11.73 4.22
C HIS A 438 12.82 -11.96 2.85
N ILE A 439 13.48 -11.59 1.74
CA ILE A 439 13.01 -11.89 0.39
C ILE A 439 12.98 -13.41 0.15
N ASP A 440 13.99 -14.14 0.63
CA ASP A 440 14.02 -15.60 0.54
C ASP A 440 12.84 -16.24 1.27
N LEU A 441 12.53 -15.76 2.46
CA LEU A 441 11.39 -16.24 3.24
C LEU A 441 10.08 -15.92 2.52
N GLN A 442 9.93 -14.69 2.00
CA GLN A 442 8.75 -14.29 1.23
C GLN A 442 8.55 -15.20 0.02
N GLU A 443 9.62 -15.45 -0.77
CA GLU A 443 9.54 -16.33 -1.94
C GLU A 443 9.13 -17.77 -1.58
N ASN A 444 9.61 -18.30 -0.45
CA ASN A 444 9.21 -19.64 0.00
C ASN A 444 7.75 -19.68 0.48
N ILE A 445 7.27 -18.63 1.17
CA ILE A 445 5.86 -18.53 1.57
C ILE A 445 4.95 -18.39 0.34
N ASP A 446 5.27 -17.48 -0.58
CA ASP A 446 4.47 -17.22 -1.78
C ASP A 446 4.40 -18.45 -2.71
N ASN A 447 5.49 -19.20 -2.81
CA ASN A 447 5.57 -20.45 -3.60
C ASN A 447 5.02 -21.67 -2.85
N ARG A 448 4.53 -21.51 -1.62
CA ARG A 448 4.06 -22.61 -0.76
C ARG A 448 5.09 -23.71 -0.59
N ASN A 449 6.35 -23.33 -0.42
CA ASN A 449 7.50 -24.23 -0.29
C ASN A 449 8.04 -24.27 1.14
N ILE A 450 7.39 -23.59 2.08
CA ILE A 450 7.74 -23.56 3.50
C ILE A 450 6.50 -23.79 4.37
N PHE A 451 6.66 -24.66 5.36
CA PHE A 451 5.63 -25.02 6.33
C PHE A 451 6.13 -24.68 7.73
N PHE A 452 5.23 -24.18 8.58
CA PHE A 452 5.53 -23.90 9.98
C PHE A 452 4.72 -24.85 10.85
N THR A 453 5.32 -25.41 11.88
CA THR A 453 4.51 -26.05 12.93
C THR A 453 3.60 -25.00 13.58
N GLU A 454 2.43 -25.41 14.07
CA GLU A 454 1.48 -24.50 14.72
C GLU A 454 2.17 -23.71 15.85
N LYS A 455 3.00 -24.36 16.64
CA LYS A 455 3.78 -23.74 17.72
C LYS A 455 4.70 -22.61 17.21
N VAL A 456 5.48 -22.88 16.16
CA VAL A 456 6.39 -21.87 15.58
C VAL A 456 5.61 -20.73 14.96
N TYR A 457 4.51 -21.05 14.30
CA TYR A 457 3.64 -20.04 13.69
C TYR A 457 3.08 -19.06 14.73
N GLU A 458 2.58 -19.57 15.86
CA GLU A 458 2.09 -18.73 16.97
C GLU A 458 3.19 -17.84 17.56
N GLU A 459 4.42 -18.32 17.65
CA GLU A 459 5.56 -17.54 18.17
C GLU A 459 6.06 -16.47 17.19
N VAL A 460 5.94 -16.68 15.88
CA VAL A 460 6.56 -15.81 14.86
C VAL A 460 5.57 -14.86 14.19
N ILE A 461 4.25 -15.12 14.28
CA ILE A 461 3.25 -14.38 13.49
C ILE A 461 3.23 -12.89 13.82
N ASP A 462 3.32 -12.51 15.08
CA ASP A 462 3.34 -11.10 15.49
C ASP A 462 4.57 -10.36 14.94
N GLU A 463 5.70 -11.06 14.83
CA GLU A 463 6.92 -10.52 14.22
C GLU A 463 6.80 -10.41 12.70
N LEU A 464 6.26 -11.45 12.03
CA LEU A 464 6.05 -11.48 10.57
C LEU A 464 5.15 -10.33 10.08
N VAL A 465 4.04 -10.09 10.79
CA VAL A 465 3.05 -9.06 10.43
C VAL A 465 3.65 -7.65 10.44
N LEU A 466 4.64 -7.39 11.27
CA LEU A 466 5.26 -6.07 11.42
C LEU A 466 6.36 -5.80 10.40
N VAL A 467 6.81 -6.82 9.67
CA VAL A 467 7.83 -6.63 8.63
C VAL A 467 7.22 -6.01 7.39
N SER A 468 7.68 -4.83 7.03
CA SER A 468 7.33 -4.19 5.76
C SER A 468 8.58 -3.88 4.95
N SER A 469 8.41 -3.77 3.63
CA SER A 469 9.51 -3.50 2.71
C SER A 469 9.28 -2.21 1.94
N LYS A 470 10.38 -1.57 1.52
CA LYS A 470 10.36 -0.36 0.67
C LYS A 470 11.39 -0.51 -0.44
N ILE A 471 11.01 -0.19 -1.67
CA ILE A 471 11.96 -0.11 -2.79
C ILE A 471 12.71 1.22 -2.68
N LYS A 472 14.04 1.15 -2.59
CA LYS A 472 14.92 2.33 -2.61
C LYS A 472 15.03 2.90 -4.03
N SER A 473 15.51 4.15 -4.16
CA SER A 473 15.75 4.81 -5.46
C SER A 473 16.68 4.05 -6.40
N ASN A 474 17.52 3.16 -5.87
CA ASN A 474 18.42 2.29 -6.66
C ASN A 474 17.78 0.94 -7.04
N GLY A 475 16.47 0.77 -6.88
CA GLY A 475 15.74 -0.45 -7.21
C GLY A 475 15.86 -1.58 -6.18
N LYS A 476 16.67 -1.43 -5.13
CA LYS A 476 16.84 -2.47 -4.08
C LYS A 476 15.75 -2.40 -3.04
N THR A 477 15.30 -3.56 -2.59
CA THR A 477 14.33 -3.70 -1.49
C THR A 477 15.04 -3.54 -0.14
N ALA A 478 14.57 -2.61 0.66
CA ALA A 478 14.98 -2.45 2.06
C ALA A 478 13.85 -2.87 2.98
N ILE A 479 14.21 -3.56 4.06
CA ILE A 479 13.28 -3.96 5.12
C ILE A 479 13.22 -2.86 6.17
N VAL A 480 12.08 -2.74 6.83
CA VAL A 480 11.90 -1.85 7.99
C VAL A 480 12.99 -2.11 9.04
N PRO A 481 13.59 -1.06 9.65
CA PRO A 481 14.62 -1.23 10.68
C PRO A 481 14.14 -2.10 11.84
N LYS A 482 15.06 -2.93 12.39
CA LYS A 482 14.77 -3.81 13.55
C LYS A 482 14.26 -3.00 14.76
N GLU A 483 14.72 -1.78 14.93
CA GLU A 483 14.30 -0.86 15.99
C GLU A 483 12.83 -0.43 15.89
N GLU A 484 12.32 -0.28 14.67
CA GLU A 484 10.91 0.05 14.45
C GLU A 484 9.99 -1.14 14.77
N ILE A 485 10.42 -2.36 14.42
CA ILE A 485 9.71 -3.60 14.80
C ILE A 485 9.74 -3.75 16.33
N LYS A 486 10.92 -3.63 16.94
CA LYS A 486 11.11 -3.70 18.40
C LYS A 486 10.26 -2.68 19.16
N ALA A 487 10.10 -1.46 18.64
CA ALA A 487 9.26 -0.45 19.25
C ALA A 487 7.77 -0.80 19.25
N LYS A 488 7.31 -1.54 18.25
CA LYS A 488 5.92 -2.00 18.14
C LYS A 488 5.65 -3.26 18.94
N LEU A 489 6.58 -4.22 18.94
CA LEU A 489 6.49 -5.48 19.68
C LEU A 489 6.73 -5.31 21.18
N GLY A 490 7.55 -4.33 21.59
CA GLY A 490 8.07 -4.21 22.95
C GLY A 490 9.29 -5.10 23.24
N HIS A 491 9.70 -5.96 22.30
CA HIS A 491 10.89 -6.82 22.35
C HIS A 491 11.53 -6.94 20.96
N SER A 492 12.69 -7.56 20.87
CA SER A 492 13.37 -7.84 19.61
C SER A 492 12.66 -8.96 18.82
N PRO A 493 12.65 -8.95 17.47
CA PRO A 493 12.08 -10.02 16.64
C PRO A 493 13.07 -11.20 16.52
N ASP A 494 13.48 -11.76 17.65
CA ASP A 494 14.54 -12.76 17.74
C ASP A 494 14.09 -14.12 17.17
N THR A 495 12.78 -14.42 17.22
CA THR A 495 12.21 -15.65 16.64
C THR A 495 12.29 -15.59 15.12
N LEU A 496 11.84 -14.49 14.50
CA LEU A 496 11.92 -14.33 13.05
C LEU A 496 13.36 -14.31 12.55
N ASP A 497 14.27 -13.59 13.23
CA ASP A 497 15.66 -13.53 12.82
C ASP A 497 16.31 -14.94 12.89
N SER A 498 15.96 -15.80 13.86
CA SER A 498 16.44 -17.19 13.91
C SER A 498 15.82 -18.09 12.83
N VAL A 499 14.55 -17.87 12.46
CA VAL A 499 13.90 -18.53 11.29
C VAL A 499 14.63 -18.17 10.00
N LEU A 500 14.93 -16.88 9.80
CA LEU A 500 15.66 -16.43 8.61
C LEU A 500 17.03 -17.10 8.51
N LEU A 501 17.74 -17.24 9.62
CA LEU A 501 19.05 -17.90 9.68
C LEU A 501 18.95 -19.40 9.36
N SER A 502 17.94 -20.11 9.86
CA SER A 502 17.74 -21.53 9.56
C SER A 502 17.42 -21.78 8.08
N LEU A 503 16.55 -20.96 7.48
CA LEU A 503 16.28 -21.02 6.05
C LEU A 503 17.53 -20.69 5.21
N HIS A 504 18.34 -19.72 5.66
CA HIS A 504 19.58 -19.37 4.97
C HIS A 504 20.62 -20.50 5.02
N ALA A 505 20.69 -21.27 6.12
CA ALA A 505 21.53 -22.46 6.19
C ALA A 505 21.14 -23.50 5.13
N ILE A 506 19.84 -23.73 4.92
CA ILE A 506 19.33 -24.61 3.86
C ILE A 506 19.74 -24.09 2.48
N ILE A 507 19.63 -22.79 2.25
CA ILE A 507 19.98 -22.18 0.95
C ILE A 507 21.48 -22.34 0.65
N LEU A 508 22.34 -22.12 1.64
CA LEU A 508 23.79 -22.27 1.49
C LEU A 508 24.15 -23.73 1.23
N TYR A 509 23.57 -24.67 1.95
CA TYR A 509 23.75 -26.11 1.74
C TYR A 509 23.38 -26.52 0.31
N LYS A 510 22.22 -26.15 -0.18
CA LYS A 510 21.79 -26.42 -1.57
C LYS A 510 22.73 -25.78 -2.62
N LEU A 511 23.35 -24.66 -2.32
CA LEU A 511 24.31 -24.03 -3.22
C LEU A 511 25.62 -24.84 -3.27
N ASN A 512 26.14 -25.31 -2.12
CA ASN A 512 27.34 -26.11 -2.05
C ASN A 512 27.20 -27.45 -2.76
N GLU A 513 26.06 -28.16 -2.60
CA GLU A 513 25.80 -29.40 -3.34
C GLU A 513 25.88 -29.20 -4.86
N ARG A 514 25.41 -28.09 -5.40
CA ARG A 514 25.47 -27.80 -6.85
C ARG A 514 26.90 -27.63 -7.36
N PHE A 515 27.83 -27.16 -6.53
CA PHE A 515 29.24 -27.05 -6.93
C PHE A 515 29.96 -28.40 -6.96
N TYR A 516 29.58 -29.34 -6.10
CA TYR A 516 30.16 -30.70 -6.10
C TYR A 516 29.68 -31.57 -7.27
N ILE A 517 28.57 -31.28 -7.92
CA ILE A 517 28.05 -32.02 -9.08
C ILE A 517 28.73 -31.60 -10.40
N TYR A 518 29.40 -30.45 -10.44
CA TYR A 518 30.06 -29.89 -11.63
C TYR A 518 31.60 -29.82 -11.52
N SER A 519 32.19 -30.31 -10.44
CA SER A 519 33.65 -30.49 -10.27
C SER A 519 34.05 -31.95 -10.47
#